data_a08b006045efc2a0d812bdba9a96ff26
#
_entry.id   a08b006045efc2a0d812bdba9a96ff26
#
_cell.length_a   1.000
_cell.length_b   1.000
_cell.length_c   1.000
_cell.angle_alpha   90.00
_cell.angle_beta   90.00
_cell.angle_gamma   90.00
#
_symmetry.space_group_name_H-M   'P 1'
#
loop_
_entity.id
_entity.type
_entity.pdbx_description
1 polymer ?
#
loop_
_entity_poly.entity_id
_entity_poly.type
_entity_poly.pdbx_seq_one_letter_code
_entity_poly.pdbx_strand_id
1 'polypeptide(L)'
;MICRNNQKHRLHVLLIFVQTKKLKTSALGAKQNIIFIMAMNDKQWSSATPGLLIILLDQSGSMLGDYEGTGTSRTKYATLAVNKVIDNIIQKNFDGEAPKNRCFISVIGYNHNVKELCSGWLKDLDAKPLRYETLKKKTPDGAGGLVEVDVQQPVWVEPIDKDGTTNMLGAFQLAKDLAQKWMTDHVDGPAPVIINISDGVPYYDGKDVRECMKETVDLANEIMNLSNEDGNVLIFNAQIDSVPKAIFPSDRNEISQEAGQFLYDITSVVPESYKAAAAKNELPTKDGSRGCIFGAGAVELIQLIDFGSSKGQGDKGSV
;
A
#
# COMPACT_ATOMS: atom_id res chain seq x y z
N MET A 1 -26.82 51.27 -5.56
CA MET A 1 -27.68 50.48 -4.66
C MET A 1 -27.31 49.03 -4.81
N ILE A 2 -26.70 48.49 -3.77
CA ILE A 2 -26.73 47.11 -3.25
C ILE A 2 -26.43 46.01 -4.29
N CYS A 3 -25.28 45.34 -4.21
CA CYS A 3 -24.99 44.21 -3.34
C CYS A 3 -23.48 43.93 -3.20
N ARG A 4 -22.91 44.27 -2.05
CA ARG A 4 -21.75 43.59 -1.50
C ARG A 4 -22.30 42.44 -0.65
N ASN A 5 -21.86 41.21 -0.90
CA ASN A 5 -21.58 40.16 0.05
C ASN A 5 -21.61 38.79 -0.63
N ASN A 6 -20.43 38.22 -0.86
CA ASN A 6 -20.21 36.77 -0.74
C ASN A 6 -18.74 36.43 -1.05
N GLN A 7 -17.82 37.00 -0.29
CA GLN A 7 -16.42 36.59 -0.28
C GLN A 7 -15.95 36.26 1.15
N LYS A 8 -16.77 35.55 1.93
CA LYS A 8 -16.39 35.14 3.30
C LYS A 8 -16.58 33.66 3.61
N HIS A 9 -16.68 32.78 2.60
CA HIS A 9 -16.85 31.34 2.86
C HIS A 9 -15.80 30.44 2.18
N ARG A 10 -14.61 30.94 1.87
CA ARG A 10 -13.53 30.11 1.30
C ARG A 10 -12.21 30.19 2.05
N LEU A 11 -12.24 30.45 3.34
CA LEU A 11 -11.02 30.46 4.18
C LEU A 11 -11.24 29.70 5.51
N HIS A 12 -11.77 28.46 5.43
CA HIS A 12 -11.99 27.65 6.64
C HIS A 12 -11.69 26.16 6.44
N VAL A 13 -10.76 25.81 5.60
CA VAL A 13 -10.26 24.42 5.51
C VAL A 13 -8.75 24.48 5.43
N LEU A 14 -8.12 24.95 6.47
CA LEU A 14 -6.73 24.63 6.85
C LEU A 14 -6.48 25.15 8.28
N LEU A 15 -7.22 24.61 9.23
CA LEU A 15 -6.82 24.69 10.63
C LEU A 15 -6.80 23.25 11.14
N ILE A 16 -5.58 22.75 11.35
CA ILE A 16 -5.27 21.63 12.22
C ILE A 16 -6.18 21.75 13.45
N PHE A 17 -7.13 20.81 13.61
CA PHE A 17 -8.02 20.77 14.76
C PHE A 17 -7.24 20.43 16.03
N VAL A 18 -6.64 21.44 16.65
CA VAL A 18 -6.27 21.38 18.06
C VAL A 18 -7.52 21.73 18.86
N GLN A 19 -8.36 20.75 19.16
CA GLN A 19 -9.43 20.97 20.13
C GLN A 19 -8.86 20.96 21.56
N THR A 20 -8.62 22.12 22.11
CA THR A 20 -8.36 22.27 23.55
C THR A 20 -9.71 22.25 24.29
N LYS A 21 -10.12 21.11 24.84
CA LYS A 21 -11.20 21.06 25.85
C LYS A 21 -10.67 21.58 27.18
N LYS A 22 -11.07 22.80 27.57
CA LYS A 22 -10.86 23.32 28.93
C LYS A 22 -11.78 22.57 29.91
N LEU A 23 -11.23 21.65 30.68
CA LEU A 23 -11.89 21.12 31.88
C LEU A 23 -11.69 22.12 33.03
N LYS A 24 -12.80 22.66 33.55
CA LYS A 24 -12.82 23.43 34.81
C LYS A 24 -12.70 22.45 35.97
N THR A 25 -11.54 22.35 36.60
CA THR A 25 -11.40 21.77 37.91
C THR A 25 -11.24 22.91 38.93
N SER A 26 -12.06 22.91 39.96
CA SER A 26 -11.96 23.78 41.11
C SER A 26 -10.77 23.37 41.96
N ALA A 27 -9.95 24.37 42.35
CA ALA A 27 -8.87 24.36 43.34
C ALA A 27 -7.54 23.69 42.95
N LEU A 28 -6.52 24.57 43.01
CA LEU A 28 -5.06 24.42 42.94
C LEU A 28 -4.43 24.13 41.56
N GLY A 29 -4.03 25.18 40.97
CA GLY A 29 -2.83 25.58 40.26
C GLY A 29 -1.95 24.53 39.53
N ALA A 30 -2.45 23.82 38.53
CA ALA A 30 -1.62 23.36 37.42
C ALA A 30 -2.53 23.15 36.19
N LYS A 31 -2.44 24.00 35.19
CA LYS A 31 -3.05 23.79 33.88
C LYS A 31 -2.27 22.69 33.16
N GLN A 32 -2.69 21.44 33.25
CA GLN A 32 -2.24 20.38 32.35
C GLN A 32 -2.98 20.54 31.03
N ASN A 33 -2.28 21.01 29.99
CA ASN A 33 -2.74 20.89 28.62
C ASN A 33 -2.59 19.43 28.21
N ILE A 34 -3.65 18.65 28.28
CA ILE A 34 -3.67 17.30 27.67
C ILE A 34 -3.82 17.52 26.18
N ILE A 35 -2.72 17.39 25.43
CA ILE A 35 -2.74 17.31 23.98
C ILE A 35 -3.17 15.88 23.67
N PHE A 36 -4.44 15.70 23.22
CA PHE A 36 -4.84 14.44 22.58
C PHE A 36 -4.17 14.39 21.21
N ILE A 37 -3.07 13.65 21.10
CA ILE A 37 -2.58 13.20 19.80
C ILE A 37 -3.56 12.11 19.36
N MET A 38 -4.50 12.46 18.48
CA MET A 38 -5.32 11.42 17.82
C MET A 38 -4.34 10.57 17.01
N ALA A 39 -4.33 9.26 17.28
CA ALA A 39 -3.60 8.32 16.44
C ALA A 39 -4.23 8.37 15.05
N MET A 40 -3.47 8.81 14.05
CA MET A 40 -3.92 8.86 12.67
C MET A 40 -3.73 7.47 12.03
N ASN A 41 -4.63 7.11 11.10
CA ASN A 41 -4.68 5.81 10.43
C ASN A 41 -4.88 4.65 11.41
N ASP A 42 -5.80 4.78 12.37
CA ASP A 42 -6.01 3.84 13.47
C ASP A 42 -7.22 2.92 13.25
N LYS A 43 -8.15 3.30 12.39
CA LYS A 43 -9.37 2.50 12.14
C LYS A 43 -9.04 1.12 11.59
N GLN A 44 -9.59 0.08 12.24
CA GLN A 44 -9.55 -1.29 11.72
C GLN A 44 -10.56 -1.44 10.58
N TRP A 45 -10.16 -2.16 9.53
CA TRP A 45 -11.07 -2.48 8.43
C TRP A 45 -12.07 -3.54 8.88
N SER A 46 -13.34 -3.27 8.67
CA SER A 46 -14.43 -4.17 9.04
C SER A 46 -15.45 -4.27 7.91
N SER A 47 -16.40 -5.18 8.02
CA SER A 47 -17.48 -5.24 7.01
C SER A 47 -18.41 -4.01 7.07
N ALA A 48 -18.45 -3.29 8.19
CA ALA A 48 -19.23 -2.05 8.34
C ALA A 48 -18.44 -0.82 7.84
N THR A 49 -17.13 -0.81 8.03
CA THR A 49 -16.20 0.24 7.61
C THR A 49 -15.05 -0.39 6.84
N PRO A 50 -15.29 -0.80 5.57
CA PRO A 50 -14.27 -1.50 4.79
C PRO A 50 -13.15 -0.56 4.36
N GLY A 51 -11.94 -1.11 4.22
CA GLY A 51 -10.78 -0.40 3.69
C GLY A 51 -10.64 -0.54 2.18
N LEU A 52 -9.81 0.31 1.59
CA LEU A 52 -9.37 0.23 0.20
C LEU A 52 -7.87 -0.04 0.14
N LEU A 53 -7.49 -1.14 -0.50
CA LEU A 53 -6.12 -1.47 -0.85
C LEU A 53 -5.92 -1.33 -2.36
N ILE A 54 -5.02 -0.46 -2.78
CA ILE A 54 -4.62 -0.31 -4.17
C ILE A 54 -3.19 -0.81 -4.32
N ILE A 55 -2.94 -1.73 -5.25
CA ILE A 55 -1.61 -2.23 -5.59
C ILE A 55 -1.27 -1.72 -6.98
N LEU A 56 -0.20 -0.93 -7.10
CA LEU A 56 0.37 -0.49 -8.36
C LEU A 56 1.50 -1.45 -8.72
N LEU A 57 1.39 -2.10 -9.88
CA LEU A 57 2.35 -3.09 -10.34
C LEU A 57 3.02 -2.61 -11.61
N ASP A 58 4.32 -2.36 -11.51
CA ASP A 58 5.14 -2.02 -12.66
C ASP A 58 5.19 -3.19 -13.66
N GLN A 59 4.83 -2.87 -14.88
CA GLN A 59 4.84 -3.76 -16.02
C GLN A 59 5.67 -3.17 -17.17
N SER A 60 6.69 -2.37 -16.85
CA SER A 60 7.62 -1.81 -17.83
C SER A 60 8.62 -2.85 -18.34
N GLY A 61 9.35 -2.50 -19.40
CA GLY A 61 10.32 -3.39 -20.03
C GLY A 61 11.45 -3.83 -19.10
N SER A 62 11.90 -2.99 -18.16
CA SER A 62 12.92 -3.35 -17.17
C SER A 62 12.47 -4.50 -16.25
N MET A 63 11.18 -4.60 -15.97
CA MET A 63 10.60 -5.69 -15.18
C MET A 63 10.67 -7.07 -15.87
N LEU A 64 10.95 -7.13 -17.17
CA LEU A 64 11.22 -8.38 -17.88
C LEU A 64 12.61 -8.96 -17.57
N GLY A 65 13.50 -8.14 -16.99
CA GLY A 65 14.84 -8.56 -16.58
C GLY A 65 14.82 -9.67 -15.54
N ASP A 66 15.87 -10.49 -15.54
CA ASP A 66 16.06 -11.57 -14.58
C ASP A 66 16.18 -11.02 -13.16
N TYR A 67 15.51 -11.67 -12.21
CA TYR A 67 15.64 -11.35 -10.80
C TYR A 67 16.84 -12.11 -10.20
N GLU A 68 17.91 -11.41 -9.90
CA GLU A 68 19.10 -11.90 -9.18
C GLU A 68 19.71 -13.21 -9.71
N GLY A 69 19.65 -13.48 -11.01
CA GLY A 69 20.19 -14.70 -11.61
C GLY A 69 19.36 -15.96 -11.35
N THR A 70 18.09 -15.80 -10.96
CA THR A 70 17.19 -16.93 -10.65
C THR A 70 16.60 -17.58 -11.89
N GLY A 71 16.75 -16.99 -13.08
CA GLY A 71 16.09 -17.40 -14.31
C GLY A 71 14.59 -17.04 -14.32
N THR A 72 14.13 -16.23 -13.38
CA THR A 72 12.75 -15.75 -13.28
C THR A 72 12.72 -14.23 -13.41
N SER A 73 11.84 -13.67 -14.24
CA SER A 73 11.74 -12.22 -14.42
C SER A 73 11.16 -11.54 -13.17
N ARG A 74 11.55 -10.25 -12.98
CA ARG A 74 11.02 -9.40 -11.88
C ARG A 74 9.49 -9.33 -11.91
N THR A 75 8.89 -9.18 -13.10
CA THR A 75 7.43 -9.17 -13.26
C THR A 75 6.78 -10.45 -12.76
N LYS A 76 7.37 -11.62 -13.05
CA LYS A 76 6.85 -12.90 -12.55
C LYS A 76 6.95 -13.00 -11.04
N TYR A 77 8.05 -12.55 -10.46
CA TYR A 77 8.25 -12.49 -9.00
C TYR A 77 7.20 -11.60 -8.32
N ALA A 78 7.04 -10.37 -8.82
CA ALA A 78 6.07 -9.41 -8.30
C ALA A 78 4.64 -9.93 -8.40
N THR A 79 4.29 -10.49 -9.56
CA THR A 79 2.95 -11.04 -9.80
C THR A 79 2.62 -12.22 -8.89
N LEU A 80 3.58 -13.13 -8.66
CA LEU A 80 3.42 -14.24 -7.72
C LEU A 80 3.19 -13.74 -6.29
N ALA A 81 3.96 -12.72 -5.85
CA ALA A 81 3.79 -12.12 -4.53
C ALA A 81 2.42 -11.47 -4.37
N VAL A 82 1.96 -10.70 -5.38
CA VAL A 82 0.63 -10.07 -5.37
C VAL A 82 -0.47 -11.11 -5.28
N ASN A 83 -0.46 -12.14 -6.14
CA ASN A 83 -1.45 -13.21 -6.10
C ASN A 83 -1.45 -13.94 -4.75
N LYS A 84 -0.27 -14.22 -4.19
CA LYS A 84 -0.15 -14.88 -2.87
C LYS A 84 -0.74 -14.04 -1.76
N VAL A 85 -0.55 -12.73 -1.80
CA VAL A 85 -1.09 -11.85 -0.76
C VAL A 85 -2.59 -11.68 -0.90
N ILE A 86 -3.14 -11.53 -2.11
CA ILE A 86 -4.59 -11.53 -2.32
C ILE A 86 -5.21 -12.79 -1.71
N ASP A 87 -4.65 -13.97 -2.01
CA ASP A 87 -5.09 -15.24 -1.42
C ASP A 87 -5.01 -15.19 0.13
N ASN A 88 -3.89 -14.77 0.68
CA ASN A 88 -3.71 -14.65 2.13
C ASN A 88 -4.75 -13.72 2.79
N ILE A 89 -5.03 -12.55 2.18
CA ILE A 89 -6.04 -11.62 2.69
C ILE A 89 -7.43 -12.29 2.65
N ILE A 90 -7.78 -12.95 1.56
CA ILE A 90 -9.03 -13.68 1.43
C ILE A 90 -9.13 -14.74 2.53
N GLN A 91 -8.12 -15.62 2.65
CA GLN A 91 -8.12 -16.71 3.63
C GLN A 91 -8.20 -16.22 5.09
N LYS A 92 -7.51 -15.13 5.44
CA LYS A 92 -7.57 -14.53 6.79
C LYS A 92 -8.94 -13.93 7.13
N ASN A 93 -9.77 -13.66 6.12
CA ASN A 93 -11.09 -13.07 6.29
C ASN A 93 -12.24 -14.08 6.19
N PHE A 94 -11.97 -15.37 6.02
CA PHE A 94 -13.02 -16.39 6.06
C PHE A 94 -13.71 -16.45 7.41
N ASP A 95 -15.05 -16.51 7.36
CA ASP A 95 -15.91 -16.71 8.52
C ASP A 95 -17.06 -17.63 8.09
N GLY A 96 -16.93 -18.92 8.39
CA GLY A 96 -17.78 -19.96 7.83
C GLY A 96 -17.42 -20.27 6.37
N GLU A 97 -18.39 -20.17 5.47
CA GLU A 97 -18.28 -20.63 4.08
C GLU A 97 -17.71 -19.56 3.11
N ALA A 98 -17.58 -18.31 3.51
CA ALA A 98 -17.14 -17.23 2.65
C ALA A 98 -16.31 -16.16 3.38
N PRO A 99 -15.42 -15.46 2.68
CA PRO A 99 -14.68 -14.35 3.28
C PRO A 99 -15.60 -13.14 3.54
N LYS A 100 -15.39 -12.45 4.66
CA LYS A 100 -16.03 -11.17 4.95
C LYS A 100 -15.43 -10.06 4.10
N ASN A 101 -16.27 -9.21 3.53
CA ASN A 101 -15.86 -8.04 2.77
C ASN A 101 -15.34 -6.92 3.68
N ARG A 102 -14.16 -7.09 4.28
CA ARG A 102 -13.50 -6.07 5.11
C ARG A 102 -12.65 -5.09 4.33
N CYS A 103 -12.31 -5.42 3.08
CA CYS A 103 -11.64 -4.51 2.17
C CYS A 103 -12.05 -4.75 0.72
N PHE A 104 -11.87 -3.72 -0.08
CA PHE A 104 -11.87 -3.79 -1.54
C PHE A 104 -10.41 -3.73 -2.01
N ILE A 105 -10.04 -4.59 -2.95
CA ILE A 105 -8.70 -4.63 -3.54
C ILE A 105 -8.80 -4.16 -4.99
N SER A 106 -7.90 -3.28 -5.43
CA SER A 106 -7.68 -2.93 -6.83
C SER A 106 -6.21 -3.11 -7.17
N VAL A 107 -5.90 -3.84 -8.23
CA VAL A 107 -4.54 -4.00 -8.76
C VAL A 107 -4.46 -3.27 -10.10
N ILE A 108 -3.59 -2.29 -10.18
CA ILE A 108 -3.36 -1.46 -11.36
C ILE A 108 -1.99 -1.80 -11.92
N GLY A 109 -1.95 -2.32 -13.14
CA GLY A 109 -0.70 -2.50 -13.89
C GLY A 109 -0.37 -1.26 -14.72
N TYR A 110 0.91 -0.94 -14.82
CA TYR A 110 1.36 0.19 -15.63
C TYR A 110 2.64 -0.11 -16.42
N ASN A 111 2.60 0.23 -17.69
CA ASN A 111 3.75 0.38 -18.59
C ASN A 111 3.54 1.68 -19.38
N HIS A 112 3.52 1.69 -20.71
CA HIS A 112 3.04 2.86 -21.47
C HIS A 112 1.51 3.07 -21.31
N ASN A 113 0.77 2.01 -21.00
CA ASN A 113 -0.66 2.06 -20.65
C ASN A 113 -0.83 1.86 -19.14
N VAL A 114 -1.89 2.46 -18.60
CA VAL A 114 -2.32 2.22 -17.22
C VAL A 114 -3.66 1.49 -17.26
N LYS A 115 -3.76 0.39 -16.52
CA LYS A 115 -4.92 -0.49 -16.59
C LYS A 115 -5.18 -1.14 -15.24
N GLU A 116 -6.43 -1.13 -14.80
CA GLU A 116 -6.87 -2.00 -13.72
C GLU A 116 -6.83 -3.46 -14.21
N LEU A 117 -6.03 -4.30 -13.53
CA LEU A 117 -5.83 -5.71 -13.88
C LEU A 117 -6.89 -6.59 -13.24
N CYS A 118 -7.17 -6.34 -11.95
CA CYS A 118 -8.28 -6.94 -11.24
C CYS A 118 -8.76 -6.00 -10.14
N SER A 119 -10.04 -6.07 -9.79
CA SER A 119 -10.60 -5.40 -8.63
C SER A 119 -11.82 -6.12 -8.11
N GLY A 120 -12.09 -5.98 -6.82
CA GLY A 120 -13.28 -6.56 -6.22
C GLY A 120 -13.26 -6.60 -4.70
N TRP A 121 -14.44 -6.92 -4.15
CA TRP A 121 -14.58 -7.32 -2.78
C TRP A 121 -13.94 -8.71 -2.57
N LEU A 122 -13.50 -9.03 -1.35
CA LEU A 122 -12.86 -10.31 -1.06
C LEU A 122 -13.71 -11.51 -1.48
N LYS A 123 -15.02 -11.44 -1.29
CA LYS A 123 -15.95 -12.49 -1.71
C LYS A 123 -16.01 -12.66 -3.24
N ASP A 124 -15.93 -11.55 -3.98
CA ASP A 124 -15.97 -11.60 -5.44
C ASP A 124 -14.66 -12.11 -6.02
N LEU A 125 -13.52 -11.71 -5.42
CA LEU A 125 -12.19 -12.20 -5.80
C LEU A 125 -12.05 -13.69 -5.50
N ASP A 126 -12.51 -14.17 -4.34
CA ASP A 126 -12.53 -15.59 -3.98
C ASP A 126 -13.32 -16.45 -5.01
N ALA A 127 -14.48 -15.93 -5.43
CA ALA A 127 -15.36 -16.62 -6.36
C ALA A 127 -14.85 -16.65 -7.82
N LYS A 128 -13.95 -15.74 -8.22
CA LYS A 128 -13.61 -15.50 -9.63
C LYS A 128 -12.13 -15.23 -9.86
N PRO A 129 -11.21 -16.14 -9.48
CA PRO A 129 -9.84 -16.07 -9.98
C PRO A 129 -9.83 -16.29 -11.50
N LEU A 130 -8.82 -15.77 -12.19
CA LEU A 130 -8.64 -16.02 -13.64
C LEU A 130 -8.40 -17.49 -13.91
N ARG A 131 -7.59 -18.15 -13.06
CA ARG A 131 -7.26 -19.57 -13.12
C ARG A 131 -6.67 -20.04 -11.80
N TYR A 132 -6.41 -21.32 -11.70
CA TYR A 132 -5.62 -21.92 -10.63
C TYR A 132 -4.28 -22.42 -11.19
N GLU A 133 -3.21 -22.25 -10.43
CA GLU A 133 -1.88 -22.77 -10.72
C GLU A 133 -1.51 -23.81 -9.67
N THR A 134 -1.01 -24.98 -10.12
CA THR A 134 -0.54 -26.02 -9.21
C THR A 134 0.89 -25.72 -8.80
N LEU A 135 1.11 -25.42 -7.53
CA LEU A 135 2.42 -25.21 -6.94
C LEU A 135 2.79 -26.38 -6.04
N LYS A 136 4.07 -26.78 -6.08
CA LYS A 136 4.62 -27.79 -5.14
C LYS A 136 5.04 -27.12 -3.85
N LYS A 137 4.47 -27.55 -2.74
CA LYS A 137 4.81 -27.08 -1.40
C LYS A 137 5.41 -28.21 -0.58
N LYS A 138 6.56 -27.95 0.04
CA LYS A 138 7.16 -28.87 1.01
C LYS A 138 6.43 -28.71 2.35
N THR A 139 5.89 -29.83 2.85
CA THR A 139 5.14 -29.88 4.11
C THR A 139 5.77 -30.97 5.01
N PRO A 140 5.85 -30.77 6.34
CA PRO A 140 6.30 -31.82 7.25
C PRO A 140 5.43 -33.08 7.12
N ASP A 141 6.08 -34.25 7.03
CA ASP A 141 5.41 -35.56 6.94
C ASP A 141 4.97 -36.14 8.28
N GLY A 142 5.22 -35.42 9.39
CA GLY A 142 4.94 -35.87 10.73
C GLY A 142 5.98 -36.86 11.30
N ALA A 143 6.92 -37.33 10.49
CA ALA A 143 7.98 -38.26 10.89
C ALA A 143 9.39 -37.61 10.91
N GLY A 144 9.45 -36.29 10.77
CA GLY A 144 10.68 -35.50 10.73
C GLY A 144 11.25 -35.26 9.32
N GLY A 145 10.54 -35.71 8.26
CA GLY A 145 10.83 -35.44 6.86
C GLY A 145 9.95 -34.35 6.27
N LEU A 146 10.19 -34.05 4.97
CA LEU A 146 9.36 -33.15 4.17
C LEU A 146 8.83 -33.90 2.95
N VAL A 147 7.53 -33.80 2.72
CA VAL A 147 6.86 -34.29 1.50
C VAL A 147 6.45 -33.12 0.62
N GLU A 148 6.52 -33.28 -0.69
CA GLU A 148 5.96 -32.35 -1.65
C GLU A 148 4.47 -32.64 -1.83
N VAL A 149 3.65 -31.61 -1.62
CA VAL A 149 2.21 -31.67 -1.89
C VAL A 149 1.85 -30.63 -2.94
N ASP A 150 0.92 -30.98 -3.82
CA ASP A 150 0.38 -30.05 -4.80
C ASP A 150 -0.64 -29.14 -4.12
N VAL A 151 -0.45 -27.83 -4.25
CA VAL A 151 -1.35 -26.80 -3.72
C VAL A 151 -1.89 -25.98 -4.88
N GLN A 152 -3.21 -25.79 -4.92
CA GLN A 152 -3.84 -24.93 -5.90
C GLN A 152 -3.72 -23.46 -5.43
N GLN A 153 -2.98 -22.63 -6.20
CA GLN A 153 -2.86 -21.21 -5.99
C GLN A 153 -3.78 -20.47 -6.95
N PRO A 154 -4.77 -19.71 -6.47
CA PRO A 154 -5.58 -18.88 -7.36
C PRO A 154 -4.75 -17.73 -7.93
N VAL A 155 -5.02 -17.36 -9.17
CA VAL A 155 -4.34 -16.33 -9.94
C VAL A 155 -5.35 -15.28 -10.37
N TRP A 156 -5.13 -14.02 -10.02
CA TRP A 156 -5.93 -12.87 -10.41
C TRP A 156 -5.18 -11.95 -11.36
N VAL A 157 -3.85 -11.97 -11.31
CA VAL A 157 -2.97 -11.12 -12.11
C VAL A 157 -1.94 -11.99 -12.81
N GLU A 158 -1.77 -11.73 -14.11
CA GLU A 158 -0.74 -12.40 -14.93
C GLU A 158 0.51 -11.53 -15.07
N PRO A 159 1.70 -12.14 -15.14
CA PRO A 159 2.92 -11.41 -15.45
C PRO A 159 2.87 -10.89 -16.90
N ILE A 160 3.50 -9.75 -17.13
CA ILE A 160 3.64 -9.20 -18.47
C ILE A 160 4.75 -9.93 -19.24
N ASP A 161 4.62 -9.98 -20.56
CA ASP A 161 5.58 -10.55 -21.50
C ASP A 161 6.02 -9.55 -22.60
N LYS A 162 5.62 -8.27 -22.47
CA LYS A 162 5.85 -7.24 -23.48
C LYS A 162 6.60 -6.06 -22.91
N ASP A 163 7.48 -5.50 -23.74
CA ASP A 163 8.20 -4.26 -23.44
C ASP A 163 7.27 -3.05 -23.35
N GLY A 164 7.69 -2.04 -22.60
CA GLY A 164 6.94 -0.79 -22.40
C GLY A 164 7.70 0.21 -21.55
N THR A 165 7.26 1.47 -21.62
CA THR A 165 7.72 2.56 -20.76
C THR A 165 7.17 2.41 -19.34
N THR A 166 7.51 3.34 -18.43
CA THR A 166 7.12 3.29 -17.01
C THR A 166 6.22 4.48 -16.69
N ASN A 167 4.94 4.43 -17.13
CA ASN A 167 3.97 5.49 -16.85
C ASN A 167 3.45 5.41 -15.40
N MET A 168 4.36 5.58 -14.46
CA MET A 168 4.06 5.58 -13.02
C MET A 168 3.13 6.74 -12.65
N LEU A 169 3.28 7.93 -13.26
CA LEU A 169 2.42 9.08 -13.03
C LEU A 169 0.95 8.75 -13.31
N GLY A 170 0.68 8.12 -14.46
CA GLY A 170 -0.68 7.71 -14.82
C GLY A 170 -1.28 6.70 -13.84
N ALA A 171 -0.45 5.77 -13.31
CA ALA A 171 -0.89 4.81 -12.30
C ALA A 171 -1.24 5.49 -10.98
N PHE A 172 -0.42 6.43 -10.52
CA PHE A 172 -0.72 7.23 -9.33
C PHE A 172 -1.95 8.13 -9.53
N GLN A 173 -2.17 8.68 -10.74
CA GLN A 173 -3.38 9.44 -11.03
C GLN A 173 -4.64 8.58 -10.92
N LEU A 174 -4.64 7.38 -11.51
CA LEU A 174 -5.77 6.46 -11.39
C LEU A 174 -5.99 6.04 -9.92
N ALA A 175 -4.92 5.78 -9.17
CA ALA A 175 -5.02 5.47 -7.74
C ALA A 175 -5.60 6.63 -6.93
N LYS A 176 -5.22 7.88 -7.24
CA LYS A 176 -5.78 9.09 -6.63
C LYS A 176 -7.27 9.19 -6.86
N ASP A 177 -7.71 9.00 -8.10
CA ASP A 177 -9.13 9.09 -8.47
C ASP A 177 -9.96 8.02 -7.74
N LEU A 178 -9.44 6.78 -7.66
CA LEU A 178 -10.07 5.70 -6.91
C LEU A 178 -10.13 6.00 -5.40
N ALA A 179 -9.03 6.49 -4.82
CA ALA A 179 -8.97 6.84 -3.40
C ALA A 179 -9.95 7.98 -3.05
N GLN A 180 -10.03 9.03 -3.87
CA GLN A 180 -10.95 10.14 -3.67
C GLN A 180 -12.40 9.69 -3.77
N LYS A 181 -12.73 8.89 -4.80
CA LYS A 181 -14.07 8.32 -4.95
C LYS A 181 -14.42 7.45 -3.75
N TRP A 182 -13.51 6.56 -3.33
CA TRP A 182 -13.73 5.68 -2.19
C TRP A 182 -14.02 6.46 -0.91
N MET A 183 -13.21 7.46 -0.59
CA MET A 183 -13.41 8.30 0.61
C MET A 183 -14.71 9.10 0.56
N THR A 184 -15.21 9.46 -0.63
CA THR A 184 -16.51 10.10 -0.81
C THR A 184 -17.65 9.13 -0.52
N ASP A 185 -17.52 7.89 -0.99
CA ASP A 185 -18.56 6.85 -0.83
C ASP A 185 -18.52 6.21 0.59
N HIS A 186 -17.38 6.30 1.31
CA HIS A 186 -17.12 5.70 2.62
C HIS A 186 -16.57 6.74 3.61
N VAL A 187 -17.35 7.76 3.91
CA VAL A 187 -16.93 8.93 4.71
C VAL A 187 -16.35 8.55 6.07
N ASP A 188 -16.97 7.57 6.75
CA ASP A 188 -16.52 7.07 8.05
C ASP A 188 -15.50 5.92 7.95
N GLY A 189 -15.05 5.61 6.74
CA GLY A 189 -14.14 4.51 6.46
C GLY A 189 -12.69 4.81 6.85
N PRO A 190 -11.83 3.76 6.89
CA PRO A 190 -10.39 3.92 6.99
C PRO A 190 -9.82 4.66 5.78
N ALA A 191 -8.71 5.38 5.99
CA ALA A 191 -7.98 6.00 4.90
C ALA A 191 -7.40 4.91 3.97
N PRO A 192 -7.45 5.11 2.63
CA PRO A 192 -6.91 4.16 1.65
C PRO A 192 -5.41 3.93 1.79
N VAL A 193 -4.96 2.72 1.42
CA VAL A 193 -3.55 2.34 1.36
C VAL A 193 -3.20 2.00 -0.09
N ILE A 194 -2.12 2.60 -0.58
CA ILE A 194 -1.54 2.37 -1.91
C ILE A 194 -0.18 1.70 -1.71
N ILE A 195 0.07 0.60 -2.42
CA ILE A 195 1.36 -0.09 -2.42
C ILE A 195 1.87 -0.12 -3.85
N ASN A 196 3.00 0.53 -4.12
CA ASN A 196 3.64 0.53 -5.42
C ASN A 196 4.82 -0.44 -5.44
N ILE A 197 4.88 -1.27 -6.48
CA ILE A 197 5.92 -2.28 -6.72
C ILE A 197 6.56 -1.97 -8.07
N SER A 198 7.84 -1.57 -8.07
CA SER A 198 8.58 -1.16 -9.26
C SER A 198 10.06 -1.53 -9.14
N ASP A 199 10.78 -1.57 -10.26
CA ASP A 199 12.24 -1.74 -10.26
C ASP A 199 12.99 -0.42 -10.47
N GLY A 200 12.30 0.72 -10.69
CA GLY A 200 12.98 1.93 -11.04
C GLY A 200 12.19 3.23 -11.00
N VAL A 201 12.60 4.12 -11.89
CA VAL A 201 12.07 5.48 -12.01
C VAL A 201 11.03 5.58 -13.13
N PRO A 202 10.09 6.56 -13.05
CA PRO A 202 9.13 6.80 -14.11
C PRO A 202 9.82 7.26 -15.40
N TYR A 203 9.32 6.77 -16.53
CA TYR A 203 9.70 7.20 -17.86
C TYR A 203 8.50 7.07 -18.81
N TYR A 204 7.97 8.19 -19.28
CA TYR A 204 6.80 8.25 -20.15
C TYR A 204 6.83 9.46 -21.09
N ASP A 205 6.08 9.41 -22.16
CA ASP A 205 5.87 10.48 -23.14
C ASP A 205 7.16 11.06 -23.78
N GLY A 206 8.28 10.31 -23.70
CA GLY A 206 9.58 10.78 -24.21
C GLY A 206 10.15 11.99 -23.45
N LYS A 207 9.64 12.31 -22.27
CA LYS A 207 10.13 13.37 -21.39
C LYS A 207 11.47 13.00 -20.75
N ASP A 208 12.15 14.01 -20.24
CA ASP A 208 13.32 13.80 -19.38
C ASP A 208 12.94 13.05 -18.10
N VAL A 209 13.76 12.08 -17.67
CA VAL A 209 13.50 11.24 -16.50
C VAL A 209 13.31 12.07 -15.22
N ARG A 210 14.06 13.16 -15.03
CA ARG A 210 13.95 14.02 -13.86
C ARG A 210 12.66 14.81 -13.86
N GLU A 211 12.15 15.19 -15.05
CA GLU A 211 10.83 15.81 -15.19
C GLU A 211 9.73 14.79 -14.79
N CYS A 212 9.82 13.56 -15.30
CA CYS A 212 8.89 12.48 -14.91
C CYS A 212 8.93 12.20 -13.41
N MET A 213 10.12 12.14 -12.81
CA MET A 213 10.28 11.97 -11.36
C MET A 213 9.63 13.12 -10.58
N LYS A 214 9.88 14.36 -10.99
CA LYS A 214 9.30 15.54 -10.33
C LYS A 214 7.79 15.54 -10.38
N GLU A 215 7.19 15.33 -11.55
CA GLU A 215 5.73 15.26 -11.70
C GLU A 215 5.13 14.16 -10.83
N THR A 216 5.80 13.00 -10.74
CA THR A 216 5.34 11.88 -9.92
C THR A 216 5.47 12.20 -8.42
N VAL A 217 6.53 12.87 -7.98
CA VAL A 217 6.69 13.33 -6.60
C VAL A 217 5.60 14.34 -6.23
N ASP A 218 5.34 15.31 -7.10
CA ASP A 218 4.30 16.33 -6.87
C ASP A 218 2.93 15.64 -6.69
N LEU A 219 2.57 14.69 -7.57
CA LEU A 219 1.32 13.94 -7.47
C LEU A 219 1.26 13.02 -6.24
N ALA A 220 2.34 12.32 -5.91
CA ALA A 220 2.39 11.47 -4.71
C ALA A 220 2.19 12.30 -3.43
N ASN A 221 2.76 13.50 -3.36
CA ASN A 221 2.53 14.43 -2.26
C ASN A 221 1.06 14.90 -2.19
N GLU A 222 0.43 15.16 -3.33
CA GLU A 222 -1.02 15.46 -3.37
C GLU A 222 -1.83 14.28 -2.81
N ILE A 223 -1.51 13.05 -3.18
CA ILE A 223 -2.19 11.84 -2.68
C ILE A 223 -1.99 11.69 -1.17
N MET A 224 -0.76 11.81 -0.67
CA MET A 224 -0.45 11.72 0.76
C MET A 224 -1.08 12.86 1.60
N ASN A 225 -1.52 13.94 0.96
CA ASN A 225 -2.29 15.02 1.60
C ASN A 225 -3.81 14.83 1.52
N LEU A 226 -4.30 13.85 0.76
CA LEU A 226 -5.71 13.46 0.84
C LEU A 226 -5.97 12.82 2.20
N SER A 227 -7.00 13.27 2.90
CA SER A 227 -7.31 12.80 4.25
C SER A 227 -8.81 12.69 4.49
N ASN A 228 -9.18 11.82 5.40
CA ASN A 228 -10.52 11.72 6.01
C ASN A 228 -10.38 11.78 7.54
N GLU A 229 -11.43 11.40 8.28
CA GLU A 229 -11.40 11.41 9.75
C GLU A 229 -10.42 10.39 10.37
N ASP A 230 -10.05 9.32 9.64
CA ASP A 230 -9.07 8.33 10.11
C ASP A 230 -7.64 8.83 9.93
N GLY A 231 -7.33 9.49 8.83
CA GLY A 231 -5.99 9.96 8.55
C GLY A 231 -5.74 10.22 7.08
N ASN A 232 -4.48 10.29 6.71
CA ASN A 232 -4.05 10.52 5.34
C ASN A 232 -4.04 9.22 4.54
N VAL A 233 -4.20 9.33 3.22
CA VAL A 233 -3.90 8.23 2.30
C VAL A 233 -2.43 7.85 2.44
N LEU A 234 -2.16 6.55 2.59
CA LEU A 234 -0.80 6.04 2.76
C LEU A 234 -0.28 5.48 1.44
N ILE A 235 0.98 5.80 1.12
CA ILE A 235 1.72 5.22 0.00
C ILE A 235 2.92 4.47 0.56
N PHE A 236 3.04 3.19 0.24
CA PHE A 236 4.18 2.34 0.53
C PHE A 236 4.84 1.87 -0.77
N ASN A 237 6.16 1.67 -0.78
CA ASN A 237 6.88 1.32 -1.99
C ASN A 237 7.79 0.10 -1.78
N ALA A 238 7.89 -0.76 -2.80
CA ALA A 238 8.88 -1.80 -2.90
C ALA A 238 9.68 -1.64 -4.19
N GLN A 239 11.01 -1.61 -4.08
CA GLN A 239 11.91 -1.69 -5.23
C GLN A 239 12.39 -3.13 -5.42
N ILE A 240 12.06 -3.70 -6.58
CA ILE A 240 12.55 -5.00 -7.03
C ILE A 240 13.73 -4.78 -7.95
N ASP A 241 14.93 -4.79 -7.40
CA ASP A 241 16.18 -4.72 -8.18
C ASP A 241 17.33 -5.30 -7.37
N SER A 242 18.45 -5.61 -8.04
CA SER A 242 19.70 -6.03 -7.41
C SER A 242 20.42 -4.82 -6.78
N VAL A 243 19.78 -4.20 -5.79
CA VAL A 243 20.31 -3.06 -5.03
C VAL A 243 20.58 -3.46 -3.57
N PRO A 244 21.45 -2.72 -2.86
CA PRO A 244 21.62 -2.96 -1.43
C PRO A 244 20.30 -2.92 -0.68
N LYS A 245 20.04 -3.93 0.13
CA LYS A 245 18.80 -4.07 0.89
C LYS A 245 18.68 -2.98 1.94
N ALA A 246 17.58 -2.25 1.92
CA ALA A 246 17.19 -1.32 2.97
C ALA A 246 15.69 -1.48 3.26
N ILE A 247 15.35 -1.66 4.53
CA ILE A 247 13.98 -1.89 4.98
C ILE A 247 13.58 -0.75 5.91
N PHE A 248 12.53 -0.03 5.55
CA PHE A 248 11.95 1.06 6.32
C PHE A 248 12.98 2.11 6.79
N PRO A 249 13.81 2.66 5.86
CA PRO A 249 14.79 3.67 6.21
C PRO A 249 14.11 4.91 6.80
N SER A 250 14.80 5.55 7.75
CA SER A 250 14.35 6.78 8.39
C SER A 250 15.02 8.03 7.82
N ASP A 251 16.11 7.85 7.08
CA ASP A 251 16.86 8.92 6.42
C ASP A 251 17.06 8.59 4.94
N ARG A 252 16.81 9.57 4.08
CA ARG A 252 17.03 9.48 2.63
C ARG A 252 18.49 9.12 2.28
N ASN A 253 19.43 9.54 3.11
CA ASN A 253 20.87 9.26 2.94
C ASN A 253 21.25 7.79 3.20
N GLU A 254 20.37 6.99 3.79
CA GLU A 254 20.55 5.54 3.90
C GLU A 254 20.48 4.86 2.51
N ILE A 255 20.02 5.58 1.47
CA ILE A 255 19.79 5.09 0.12
C ILE A 255 20.80 5.75 -0.83
N SER A 256 21.67 4.94 -1.44
CA SER A 256 22.76 5.44 -2.29
C SER A 256 22.36 5.75 -3.73
N GLN A 257 21.26 5.16 -4.22
CA GLN A 257 20.85 5.26 -5.63
C GLN A 257 19.74 6.29 -5.82
N GLU A 258 19.83 7.11 -6.89
CA GLU A 258 18.84 8.15 -7.23
C GLU A 258 17.42 7.57 -7.39
N ALA A 259 17.28 6.41 -8.04
CA ALA A 259 16.01 5.71 -8.17
C ALA A 259 15.39 5.34 -6.82
N GLY A 260 16.18 4.81 -5.90
CA GLY A 260 15.75 4.49 -4.55
C GLY A 260 15.38 5.75 -3.76
N GLN A 261 16.17 6.82 -3.87
CA GLN A 261 15.87 8.10 -3.23
C GLN A 261 14.56 8.70 -3.75
N PHE A 262 14.28 8.56 -5.04
CA PHE A 262 12.99 8.95 -5.62
C PHE A 262 11.83 8.15 -5.00
N LEU A 263 11.95 6.81 -4.92
CA LEU A 263 10.92 5.99 -4.29
C LEU A 263 10.73 6.32 -2.80
N TYR A 264 11.81 6.64 -2.08
CA TYR A 264 11.73 7.13 -0.71
C TYR A 264 10.91 8.44 -0.63
N ASP A 265 11.16 9.40 -1.54
CA ASP A 265 10.49 10.70 -1.55
C ASP A 265 8.97 10.59 -1.76
N ILE A 266 8.50 9.58 -2.50
CA ILE A 266 7.07 9.29 -2.75
C ILE A 266 6.45 8.29 -1.74
N THR A 267 7.10 8.04 -0.60
CA THR A 267 6.64 7.07 0.41
C THR A 267 6.16 7.78 1.68
N SER A 268 5.06 7.33 2.25
CA SER A 268 4.55 7.81 3.54
C SER A 268 5.44 7.39 4.71
N VAL A 269 5.52 8.26 5.72
CA VAL A 269 6.04 7.87 7.03
C VAL A 269 5.12 6.82 7.64
N VAL A 270 5.70 5.79 8.26
CA VAL A 270 4.94 4.73 8.94
C VAL A 270 4.18 5.33 10.13
N PRO A 271 2.83 5.30 10.15
CA PRO A 271 2.06 5.78 11.28
C PRO A 271 2.33 4.96 12.55
N GLU A 272 2.20 5.59 13.72
CA GLU A 272 2.36 4.90 15.01
C GLU A 272 1.47 3.66 15.14
N SER A 273 0.22 3.78 14.65
CA SER A 273 -0.76 2.67 14.65
C SER A 273 -0.37 1.46 13.80
N TYR A 274 0.63 1.59 12.92
CA TYR A 274 1.16 0.51 12.09
C TYR A 274 2.43 -0.15 12.66
N LYS A 275 3.06 0.40 13.71
CA LYS A 275 4.33 -0.14 14.26
C LYS A 275 4.19 -1.58 14.76
N ALA A 276 3.06 -1.91 15.39
CA ALA A 276 2.80 -3.29 15.82
C ALA A 276 2.68 -4.27 14.63
N ALA A 277 2.05 -3.85 13.53
CA ALA A 277 1.97 -4.64 12.31
C ALA A 277 3.34 -4.77 11.64
N ALA A 278 4.17 -3.73 11.66
CA ALA A 278 5.54 -3.79 11.17
C ALA A 278 6.35 -4.83 11.94
N ALA A 279 6.31 -4.82 13.27
CA ALA A 279 7.00 -5.78 14.11
C ALA A 279 6.53 -7.23 13.85
N LYS A 280 5.22 -7.44 13.67
CA LYS A 280 4.65 -8.77 13.34
C LYS A 280 5.14 -9.31 11.99
N ASN A 281 5.43 -8.42 11.05
CA ASN A 281 5.94 -8.76 9.72
C ASN A 281 7.47 -8.66 9.63
N GLU A 282 8.17 -8.61 10.76
CA GLU A 282 9.64 -8.53 10.83
C GLU A 282 10.22 -7.30 10.09
N LEU A 283 9.44 -6.21 9.99
CA LEU A 283 9.85 -4.96 9.37
C LEU A 283 10.33 -3.99 10.46
N PRO A 284 11.64 -3.71 10.53
CA PRO A 284 12.20 -2.84 11.58
C PRO A 284 11.75 -1.39 11.37
N THR A 285 11.20 -0.76 12.40
CA THR A 285 10.80 0.65 12.37
C THR A 285 11.55 1.47 13.40
N LYS A 286 11.93 2.70 13.01
CA LYS A 286 12.43 3.78 13.85
C LYS A 286 11.48 4.97 13.72
N ASP A 287 11.68 5.99 14.54
CA ASP A 287 10.96 7.25 14.37
C ASP A 287 11.34 7.87 13.02
N GLY A 288 10.33 8.27 12.25
CA GLY A 288 10.50 8.79 10.90
C GLY A 288 10.72 7.76 9.81
N SER A 289 10.72 6.44 10.12
CA SER A 289 10.80 5.40 9.09
C SER A 289 9.71 5.58 8.03
N ARG A 290 10.08 5.48 6.75
CA ARG A 290 9.14 5.43 5.65
C ARG A 290 8.86 3.99 5.25
N GLY A 291 7.62 3.69 4.86
CA GLY A 291 7.18 2.34 4.51
C GLY A 291 7.67 1.90 3.13
N CYS A 292 8.99 1.86 2.92
CA CYS A 292 9.59 1.39 1.67
C CYS A 292 10.66 0.32 1.91
N ILE A 293 10.77 -0.60 0.94
CA ILE A 293 11.76 -1.69 0.94
C ILE A 293 12.54 -1.63 -0.38
N PHE A 294 13.86 -1.66 -0.28
CA PHE A 294 14.79 -1.69 -1.42
C PHE A 294 15.47 -3.05 -1.49
N GLY A 295 15.74 -3.55 -2.68
CA GLY A 295 16.23 -4.91 -2.90
C GLY A 295 15.22 -5.96 -2.40
N ALA A 296 13.93 -5.72 -2.68
CA ALA A 296 12.85 -6.57 -2.21
C ALA A 296 12.77 -7.87 -3.01
N GLY A 297 12.81 -9.01 -2.34
CA GLY A 297 12.45 -10.31 -2.87
C GLY A 297 10.97 -10.64 -2.63
N ALA A 298 10.56 -11.85 -3.02
CA ALA A 298 9.17 -12.28 -2.85
C ALA A 298 8.71 -12.25 -1.39
N VAL A 299 9.59 -12.56 -0.44
CA VAL A 299 9.28 -12.55 0.99
C VAL A 299 9.00 -11.13 1.45
N GLU A 300 9.87 -10.18 1.13
CA GLU A 300 9.73 -8.80 1.53
C GLU A 300 8.53 -8.12 0.87
N LEU A 301 8.20 -8.49 -0.38
CA LEU A 301 6.98 -8.03 -1.04
C LEU A 301 5.73 -8.50 -0.29
N ILE A 302 5.69 -9.78 0.08
CA ILE A 302 4.59 -10.34 0.87
C ILE A 302 4.51 -9.61 2.21
N GLN A 303 5.64 -9.42 2.91
CA GLN A 303 5.69 -8.71 4.19
C GLN A 303 5.17 -7.27 4.07
N LEU A 304 5.57 -6.53 3.03
CA LEU A 304 5.12 -5.16 2.81
C LEU A 304 3.62 -5.07 2.55
N ILE A 305 3.08 -5.97 1.70
CA ILE A 305 1.66 -5.94 1.38
C ILE A 305 0.82 -6.43 2.58
N ASP A 306 1.29 -7.47 3.30
CA ASP A 306 0.66 -7.91 4.56
C ASP A 306 0.68 -6.80 5.62
N PHE A 307 1.76 -6.04 5.72
CA PHE A 307 1.86 -4.86 6.57
C PHE A 307 0.85 -3.77 6.16
N GLY A 308 0.84 -3.36 4.88
CA GLY A 308 -0.06 -2.33 4.39
C GLY A 308 -1.54 -2.69 4.51
N SER A 309 -1.87 -3.98 4.38
CA SER A 309 -3.23 -4.51 4.53
C SER A 309 -3.58 -4.94 5.96
N SER A 310 -2.69 -4.75 6.93
CA SER A 310 -2.80 -5.29 8.29
C SER A 310 -4.09 -4.91 9.02
N LYS A 311 -4.62 -3.72 8.74
CA LYS A 311 -5.89 -3.24 9.30
C LYS A 311 -7.11 -4.04 8.80
N GLY A 312 -6.99 -4.71 7.65
CA GLY A 312 -8.03 -5.56 7.06
C GLY A 312 -7.90 -7.05 7.39
N GLN A 313 -6.88 -7.44 8.13
CA GLN A 313 -6.68 -8.82 8.51
C GLN A 313 -7.45 -9.10 9.81
N GLY A 314 -8.42 -10.04 9.74
CA GLY A 314 -9.14 -10.47 10.94
C GLY A 314 -8.17 -11.08 11.95
N ASP A 315 -8.33 -10.74 13.22
CA ASP A 315 -7.70 -11.46 14.33
C ASP A 315 -8.27 -12.89 14.40
N LYS A 316 -7.71 -13.79 13.61
CA LYS A 316 -7.71 -15.19 14.00
C LYS A 316 -6.58 -15.29 15.00
N GLY A 317 -6.93 -15.26 16.29
CA GLY A 317 -5.99 -15.57 17.35
C GLY A 317 -5.17 -16.78 16.94
N SER A 318 -3.86 -16.69 17.13
CA SER A 318 -2.92 -17.81 16.98
C SER A 318 -3.49 -19.01 17.75
N VAL A 319 -3.95 -20.01 16.99
CA VAL A 319 -4.25 -21.34 17.50
C VAL A 319 -2.95 -22.15 17.43
#